data_f1b9f0374a823a82f21117b3a4bb4a4b
#
_entry.id   f1b9f0374a823a82f21117b3a4bb4a4b
#
_cell.length_a   1.000
_cell.length_b   1.000
_cell.length_c   1.000
_cell.angle_alpha   90.00
_cell.angle_beta   90.00
_cell.angle_gamma   90.00
#
_symmetry.space_group_name_H-M   'P 1'
#
loop_
_entity.id
_entity.type
_entity.pdbx_description
1 polymer ?
#
loop_
_entity_poly.entity_id
_entity_poly.type
_entity_poly.pdbx_seq_one_letter_code
_entity_poly.pdbx_strand_id
1 'polypeptide(L)'
;MKLVSTVKLKKWKNKMLANKEYALRIDEIARTVFSSIEESNNPYFAKRIADKKLYIVLSSSLGLCGAYNNNIFRVTDAHIKDNDDAIILGNKAISHYQNGVFTKIEDFKDYKNVSDVSVINAIVEYIKTEYLMGTYQEIHLIYTSY
;
A
#
# COMPACT_ATOMS: atom_id res chain seq x y z
N MET A 1 -4.34 23.57 21.54
CA MET A 1 -4.05 22.77 20.34
C MET A 1 -2.92 21.74 20.51
N LYS A 2 -1.78 22.06 21.12
CA LYS A 2 -0.66 21.09 21.33
C LYS A 2 -1.08 19.82 22.07
N LEU A 3 -1.90 19.91 23.12
CA LEU A 3 -2.31 18.75 23.93
C LEU A 3 -3.12 17.72 23.13
N VAL A 4 -4.08 18.18 22.32
CA VAL A 4 -4.94 17.32 21.49
C VAL A 4 -4.11 16.60 20.42
N SER A 5 -3.17 17.29 19.81
CA SER A 5 -2.26 16.71 18.81
C SER A 5 -1.35 15.66 19.43
N THR A 6 -0.83 15.90 20.63
CA THR A 6 0.03 14.95 21.36
C THR A 6 -0.72 13.67 21.73
N VAL A 7 -1.97 13.80 22.22
CA VAL A 7 -2.82 12.63 22.57
C VAL A 7 -3.15 11.80 21.32
N LYS A 8 -3.51 12.45 20.20
CA LYS A 8 -3.75 11.77 18.94
C LYS A 8 -2.50 11.04 18.44
N LEU A 9 -1.34 11.70 18.48
CA LEU A 9 -0.06 11.10 18.09
C LEU A 9 0.25 9.85 18.91
N LYS A 10 0.11 9.93 20.25
CA LYS A 10 0.34 8.79 21.14
C LYS A 10 -0.59 7.62 20.84
N LYS A 11 -1.88 7.90 20.60
CA LYS A 11 -2.87 6.88 20.23
C LYS A 11 -2.49 6.17 18.92
N TRP A 12 -2.13 6.93 17.89
CA TRP A 12 -1.72 6.36 16.60
C TRP A 12 -0.42 5.59 16.68
N LYS A 13 0.58 6.10 17.44
CA LYS A 13 1.83 5.40 17.69
C LYS A 13 1.60 4.04 18.37
N ASN A 14 0.75 3.98 19.38
CA ASN A 14 0.44 2.72 20.08
C ASN A 14 -0.26 1.72 19.16
N LYS A 15 -1.23 2.19 18.33
CA LYS A 15 -1.87 1.35 17.31
C LYS A 15 -0.86 0.82 16.29
N MET A 16 0.04 1.68 15.81
CA MET A 16 1.07 1.28 14.86
C MET A 16 1.99 0.21 15.44
N LEU A 17 2.45 0.37 16.67
CA LEU A 17 3.33 -0.60 17.34
C LEU A 17 2.65 -1.95 17.51
N ALA A 18 1.39 -1.97 17.95
CA ALA A 18 0.61 -3.19 18.08
C ALA A 18 0.39 -3.90 16.73
N ASN A 19 0.06 -3.14 15.68
CA ASN A 19 -0.09 -3.69 14.33
C ASN A 19 1.24 -4.21 13.77
N LYS A 20 2.35 -3.53 14.06
CA LYS A 20 3.68 -3.97 13.61
C LYS A 20 4.06 -5.31 14.25
N GLU A 21 3.84 -5.47 15.55
CA GLU A 21 4.10 -6.73 16.24
C GLU A 21 3.24 -7.87 15.67
N TYR A 22 1.95 -7.60 15.44
CA TYR A 22 1.04 -8.56 14.82
C TYR A 22 1.50 -8.97 13.42
N ALA A 23 1.86 -8.00 12.58
CA ALA A 23 2.34 -8.25 11.22
C ALA A 23 3.63 -9.09 11.20
N LEU A 24 4.57 -8.85 12.11
CA LEU A 24 5.79 -9.65 12.23
C LEU A 24 5.49 -11.10 12.59
N ARG A 25 4.56 -11.35 13.53
CA ARG A 25 4.15 -12.71 13.90
C ARG A 25 3.46 -13.44 12.74
N ILE A 26 2.61 -12.74 11.98
CA ILE A 26 1.99 -13.31 10.77
C ILE A 26 3.05 -13.65 9.72
N ASP A 27 4.04 -12.80 9.50
CA ASP A 27 5.14 -13.07 8.56
C ASP A 27 5.96 -14.30 8.98
N GLU A 28 6.28 -14.47 10.25
CA GLU A 28 6.97 -15.66 10.78
C GLU A 28 6.15 -16.94 10.54
N ILE A 29 4.85 -16.91 10.84
CA ILE A 29 3.96 -18.06 10.61
C ILE A 29 3.90 -18.37 9.11
N ALA A 30 3.70 -17.35 8.28
CA ALA A 30 3.65 -17.49 6.84
C ALA A 30 4.94 -18.12 6.30
N ARG A 31 6.12 -17.65 6.69
CA ARG A 31 7.40 -18.22 6.28
C ARG A 31 7.54 -19.69 6.67
N THR A 32 7.13 -20.04 7.90
CA THR A 32 7.17 -21.42 8.37
C THR A 32 6.25 -22.32 7.56
N VAL A 33 5.02 -21.88 7.30
CA VAL A 33 4.06 -22.62 6.48
C VAL A 33 4.59 -22.77 5.05
N PHE A 34 5.08 -21.69 4.45
CA PHE A 34 5.56 -21.70 3.06
C PHE A 34 6.80 -22.57 2.86
N SER A 35 7.70 -22.64 3.86
CA SER A 35 8.86 -23.52 3.79
C SER A 35 8.51 -25.01 3.87
N SER A 36 7.32 -25.37 4.35
CA SER A 36 6.85 -26.74 4.48
C SER A 36 5.93 -27.22 3.35
N ILE A 37 5.57 -26.32 2.42
CA ILE A 37 4.68 -26.67 1.30
C ILE A 37 5.51 -26.96 0.06
N GLU A 38 5.64 -28.23 -0.30
CA GLU A 38 6.12 -28.66 -1.61
C GLU A 38 4.99 -28.49 -2.63
N GLU A 39 5.23 -27.71 -3.72
CA GLU A 39 4.32 -27.44 -4.83
C GLU A 39 2.82 -27.33 -4.44
N SER A 40 2.44 -26.19 -3.88
CA SER A 40 1.06 -26.00 -3.48
C SER A 40 0.17 -25.64 -4.67
N ASN A 41 -0.97 -26.33 -4.80
CA ASN A 41 -2.08 -25.93 -5.68
C ASN A 41 -2.77 -24.62 -5.21
N ASN A 42 -2.14 -23.89 -4.33
CA ASN A 42 -2.70 -22.65 -3.82
C ASN A 42 -2.58 -21.55 -4.88
N PRO A 43 -3.69 -20.94 -5.30
CA PRO A 43 -3.69 -19.93 -6.37
C PRO A 43 -2.85 -18.69 -6.06
N TYR A 44 -2.54 -18.40 -4.80
CA TYR A 44 -1.64 -17.29 -4.43
C TYR A 44 -0.17 -17.56 -4.77
N PHE A 45 0.24 -18.82 -4.94
CA PHE A 45 1.60 -19.21 -5.33
C PHE A 45 1.77 -19.54 -6.80
N ALA A 46 0.67 -19.55 -7.54
CA ALA A 46 0.71 -19.81 -8.97
C ALA A 46 1.63 -18.77 -9.66
N LYS A 47 2.54 -19.26 -10.51
CA LYS A 47 3.39 -18.38 -11.31
C LYS A 47 2.53 -17.47 -12.19
N ARG A 48 2.68 -16.16 -12.04
CA ARG A 48 1.98 -15.16 -12.83
C ARG A 48 2.72 -14.89 -14.13
N ILE A 49 1.98 -14.81 -15.23
CA ILE A 49 2.52 -14.52 -16.57
C ILE A 49 2.35 -13.03 -16.89
N ALA A 50 1.53 -12.31 -16.10
CA ALA A 50 1.33 -10.87 -16.27
C ALA A 50 2.66 -10.11 -16.24
N ASP A 51 2.77 -9.07 -17.06
CA ASP A 51 3.89 -8.13 -17.07
C ASP A 51 3.51 -6.79 -16.41
N LYS A 52 2.38 -6.77 -15.71
CA LYS A 52 1.81 -5.58 -15.08
C LYS A 52 1.92 -5.68 -13.57
N LYS A 53 2.28 -4.57 -12.92
CA LYS A 53 2.39 -4.47 -11.47
C LYS A 53 1.37 -3.47 -10.93
N LEU A 54 0.94 -3.66 -9.70
CA LEU A 54 0.11 -2.71 -8.97
C LEU A 54 0.93 -2.03 -7.88
N TYR A 55 0.93 -0.70 -7.87
CA TYR A 55 1.56 0.10 -6.82
C TYR A 55 0.51 0.78 -5.96
N ILE A 56 0.61 0.62 -4.64
CA ILE A 56 -0.22 1.33 -3.66
C ILE A 56 0.66 2.38 -3.01
N VAL A 57 0.42 3.66 -3.34
CA VAL A 57 1.26 4.77 -2.92
C VAL A 57 0.57 5.55 -1.81
N LEU A 58 1.15 5.53 -0.61
CA LEU A 58 0.63 6.20 0.58
C LEU A 58 1.42 7.48 0.86
N SER A 59 0.81 8.65 0.60
CA SER A 59 1.38 9.95 0.95
C SER A 59 0.60 10.63 2.08
N SER A 60 1.10 11.77 2.54
CA SER A 60 0.35 12.61 3.46
C SER A 60 -0.78 13.38 2.76
N SER A 61 -1.81 13.73 3.52
CA SER A 61 -2.86 14.65 3.06
C SER A 61 -2.48 16.12 3.27
N LEU A 62 -1.57 16.40 4.21
CA LEU A 62 -1.10 17.75 4.56
C LEU A 62 0.33 17.97 4.07
N GLY A 63 0.71 19.24 3.90
CA GLY A 63 2.09 19.65 3.62
C GLY A 63 2.92 19.81 4.89
N LEU A 64 4.13 20.36 4.71
CA LEU A 64 5.10 20.65 5.80
C LEU A 64 5.59 19.40 6.53
N CYS A 65 5.69 18.28 5.81
CA CYS A 65 6.16 17.00 6.33
C CYS A 65 7.64 16.72 6.01
N GLY A 66 8.44 17.76 5.77
CA GLY A 66 9.86 17.60 5.40
C GLY A 66 10.04 16.73 4.16
N ALA A 67 10.98 15.80 4.19
CA ALA A 67 11.28 14.90 3.08
C ALA A 67 10.30 13.75 2.91
N TYR A 68 9.29 13.61 3.76
CA TYR A 68 8.36 12.47 3.80
C TYR A 68 7.77 12.15 2.42
N ASN A 69 7.08 13.11 1.79
CA ASN A 69 6.46 12.89 0.49
C ASN A 69 7.48 12.76 -0.64
N ASN A 70 8.55 13.57 -0.62
CA ASN A 70 9.59 13.52 -1.65
C ASN A 70 10.29 12.16 -1.69
N ASN A 71 10.51 11.52 -0.55
CA ASN A 71 11.08 10.19 -0.50
C ASN A 71 10.13 9.15 -1.12
N ILE A 72 8.81 9.24 -0.84
CA ILE A 72 7.80 8.38 -1.45
C ILE A 72 7.81 8.56 -2.98
N PHE A 73 7.76 9.79 -3.46
CA PHE A 73 7.74 10.08 -4.90
C PHE A 73 9.01 9.56 -5.58
N ARG A 74 10.18 9.82 -5.03
CA ARG A 74 11.45 9.33 -5.57
C ARG A 74 11.49 7.81 -5.68
N VAL A 75 10.95 7.07 -4.69
CA VAL A 75 10.88 5.61 -4.74
C VAL A 75 9.85 5.16 -5.77
N THR A 76 8.69 5.80 -5.83
CA THR A 76 7.64 5.48 -6.81
C THR A 76 8.16 5.68 -8.22
N ASP A 77 8.74 6.84 -8.53
CA ASP A 77 9.22 7.20 -9.87
C ASP A 77 10.37 6.30 -10.34
N ALA A 78 11.15 5.75 -9.40
CA ALA A 78 12.23 4.82 -9.73
C ALA A 78 11.75 3.40 -10.10
N HIS A 79 10.52 3.03 -9.77
CA HIS A 79 10.05 1.65 -9.91
C HIS A 79 8.84 1.50 -10.83
N ILE A 80 7.92 2.47 -10.83
CA ILE A 80 6.68 2.40 -11.61
C ILE A 80 6.95 2.64 -13.10
N LYS A 81 6.29 1.88 -13.95
CA LYS A 81 6.37 1.99 -15.41
C LYS A 81 5.04 2.43 -16.00
N ASP A 82 5.06 2.83 -17.27
CA ASP A 82 3.89 3.35 -17.98
C ASP A 82 2.73 2.36 -18.09
N ASN A 83 3.04 1.05 -18.15
CA ASN A 83 2.03 -0.02 -18.20
C ASN A 83 1.54 -0.49 -16.84
N ASP A 84 2.14 0.00 -15.74
CA ASP A 84 1.72 -0.36 -14.39
C ASP A 84 0.48 0.42 -13.95
N ASP A 85 -0.22 -0.13 -12.96
CA ASP A 85 -1.35 0.54 -12.33
C ASP A 85 -0.99 1.05 -10.94
N ALA A 86 -1.67 2.10 -10.50
CA ALA A 86 -1.47 2.64 -9.16
C ALA A 86 -2.78 3.02 -8.45
N ILE A 87 -2.86 2.66 -7.18
CA ILE A 87 -3.81 3.22 -6.20
C ILE A 87 -3.08 4.32 -5.45
N ILE A 88 -3.52 5.56 -5.65
CA ILE A 88 -2.89 6.75 -5.08
C ILE A 88 -3.69 7.24 -3.88
N LEU A 89 -3.08 7.24 -2.71
CA LEU A 89 -3.71 7.64 -1.45
C LEU A 89 -2.96 8.81 -0.79
N GLY A 90 -3.73 9.79 -0.33
CA GLY A 90 -3.23 11.04 0.22
C GLY A 90 -3.13 12.18 -0.80
N ASN A 91 -3.59 13.37 -0.38
CA ASN A 91 -3.74 14.51 -1.28
C ASN A 91 -2.43 14.94 -1.96
N LYS A 92 -1.27 14.70 -1.31
CA LYS A 92 0.03 15.08 -1.87
C LYS A 92 0.44 14.21 -3.05
N ALA A 93 0.20 12.90 -2.98
CA ALA A 93 0.45 12.02 -4.11
C ALA A 93 -0.60 12.22 -5.22
N ILE A 94 -1.87 12.39 -4.88
CA ILE A 94 -2.93 12.70 -5.86
C ILE A 94 -2.55 13.94 -6.69
N SER A 95 -2.12 15.03 -6.04
CA SER A 95 -1.71 16.25 -6.74
C SER A 95 -0.40 16.06 -7.52
N HIS A 96 0.56 15.30 -6.98
CA HIS A 96 1.85 15.08 -7.63
C HIS A 96 1.70 14.26 -8.92
N TYR A 97 0.89 13.22 -8.88
CA TYR A 97 0.68 12.30 -10.00
C TYR A 97 -0.54 12.66 -10.87
N GLN A 98 -1.05 13.86 -10.79
CA GLN A 98 -2.23 14.29 -11.58
C GLN A 98 -2.04 14.03 -13.08
N ASN A 99 -0.84 14.25 -13.59
CA ASN A 99 -0.45 14.02 -14.99
C ASN A 99 0.55 12.86 -15.14
N GLY A 100 0.50 11.89 -14.23
CA GLY A 100 1.38 10.71 -14.30
C GLY A 100 1.07 9.84 -15.52
N VAL A 101 2.09 9.13 -16.00
CA VAL A 101 2.02 8.30 -17.22
C VAL A 101 1.40 6.92 -16.98
N PHE A 102 1.43 6.44 -15.75
CA PHE A 102 0.82 5.16 -15.37
C PHE A 102 -0.70 5.27 -15.16
N THR A 103 -1.40 4.15 -15.23
CA THR A 103 -2.84 4.11 -15.01
C THR A 103 -3.18 4.24 -13.52
N LYS A 104 -4.01 5.22 -13.19
CA LYS A 104 -4.54 5.39 -11.82
C LYS A 104 -5.85 4.65 -11.69
N ILE A 105 -5.99 3.85 -10.63
CA ILE A 105 -7.25 3.17 -10.31
C ILE A 105 -8.19 4.20 -9.66
N GLU A 106 -9.11 4.69 -10.46
CA GLU A 106 -9.99 5.82 -10.10
C GLU A 106 -10.99 5.50 -9.00
N ASP A 107 -11.34 4.23 -8.79
CA ASP A 107 -12.28 3.79 -7.75
C ASP A 107 -11.86 4.21 -6.34
N PHE A 108 -10.57 4.51 -6.14
CA PHE A 108 -10.00 4.88 -4.85
C PHE A 108 -9.61 6.37 -4.73
N LYS A 109 -9.84 7.19 -5.76
CA LYS A 109 -9.43 8.62 -5.77
C LYS A 109 -10.09 9.48 -4.71
N ASP A 110 -11.31 9.15 -4.31
CA ASP A 110 -12.08 9.93 -3.35
C ASP A 110 -11.84 9.56 -1.89
N TYR A 111 -11.03 8.53 -1.64
CA TYR A 111 -10.67 8.10 -0.31
C TYR A 111 -9.63 9.03 0.35
N LYS A 112 -10.14 10.12 0.91
CA LYS A 112 -9.32 11.14 1.60
C LYS A 112 -8.83 10.67 2.97
N ASN A 113 -9.48 9.67 3.56
CA ASN A 113 -9.18 9.19 4.91
C ASN A 113 -8.81 7.70 4.92
N VAL A 114 -7.53 7.41 4.75
CA VAL A 114 -6.97 6.05 4.77
C VAL A 114 -7.12 5.36 6.14
N SER A 115 -7.54 6.09 7.18
CA SER A 115 -7.80 5.51 8.52
C SER A 115 -9.16 4.81 8.61
N ASP A 116 -9.99 4.91 7.60
CA ASP A 116 -11.29 4.25 7.57
C ASP A 116 -11.09 2.77 7.18
N VAL A 117 -11.56 1.88 8.05
CA VAL A 117 -11.45 0.43 7.87
C VAL A 117 -12.19 -0.03 6.60
N SER A 118 -13.29 0.64 6.24
CA SER A 118 -14.05 0.32 5.04
C SER A 118 -13.22 0.52 3.76
N VAL A 119 -12.43 1.59 3.72
CA VAL A 119 -11.50 1.90 2.63
C VAL A 119 -10.40 0.83 2.52
N ILE A 120 -9.81 0.47 3.66
CA ILE A 120 -8.77 -0.56 3.70
C ILE A 120 -9.33 -1.89 3.19
N ASN A 121 -10.53 -2.29 3.65
CA ASN A 121 -11.17 -3.52 3.22
C ASN A 121 -11.48 -3.51 1.71
N ALA A 122 -11.97 -2.40 1.16
CA ALA A 122 -12.23 -2.29 -0.27
C ALA A 122 -10.95 -2.45 -1.10
N ILE A 123 -9.85 -1.83 -0.67
CA ILE A 123 -8.53 -1.97 -1.33
C ILE A 123 -8.04 -3.42 -1.23
N VAL A 124 -8.15 -4.06 -0.06
CA VAL A 124 -7.72 -5.45 0.13
C VAL A 124 -8.53 -6.41 -0.75
N GLU A 125 -9.85 -6.25 -0.84
CA GLU A 125 -10.69 -7.10 -1.70
C GLU A 125 -10.39 -6.88 -3.19
N TYR A 126 -10.15 -5.65 -3.62
CA TYR A 126 -9.70 -5.33 -4.97
C TYR A 126 -8.36 -6.05 -5.28
N ILE A 127 -7.37 -5.90 -4.40
CA ILE A 127 -6.06 -6.53 -4.54
C ILE A 127 -6.19 -8.06 -4.68
N LYS A 128 -6.96 -8.68 -3.78
CA LYS A 128 -7.17 -10.14 -3.79
C LYS A 128 -7.80 -10.61 -5.10
N THR A 129 -8.84 -9.93 -5.53
CA THR A 129 -9.58 -10.28 -6.74
C THR A 129 -8.67 -10.18 -7.97
N GLU A 130 -8.03 -9.04 -8.19
CA GLU A 130 -7.19 -8.79 -9.34
C GLU A 130 -5.94 -9.68 -9.36
N TYR A 131 -5.35 -9.94 -8.18
CA TYR A 131 -4.22 -10.85 -8.08
C TYR A 131 -4.61 -12.30 -8.42
N LEU A 132 -5.74 -12.79 -7.92
CA LEU A 132 -6.22 -14.13 -8.21
C LEU A 132 -6.65 -14.30 -9.68
N MET A 133 -7.17 -13.24 -10.30
CA MET A 133 -7.48 -13.21 -11.74
C MET A 133 -6.22 -13.21 -12.61
N GLY A 134 -5.04 -12.94 -12.03
CA GLY A 134 -3.78 -12.90 -12.76
C GLY A 134 -3.52 -11.58 -13.47
N THR A 135 -4.24 -10.51 -13.13
CA THR A 135 -4.05 -9.16 -13.70
C THR A 135 -2.68 -8.60 -13.39
N TYR A 136 -2.18 -8.85 -12.19
CA TYR A 136 -0.89 -8.35 -11.73
C TYR A 136 0.10 -9.47 -11.40
N GLN A 137 1.35 -9.27 -11.81
CA GLN A 137 2.48 -10.13 -11.44
C GLN A 137 2.91 -9.89 -9.99
N GLU A 138 2.98 -8.63 -9.60
CA GLU A 138 3.44 -8.19 -8.27
C GLU A 138 2.57 -7.04 -7.77
N ILE A 139 2.47 -6.93 -6.45
CA ILE A 139 1.77 -5.83 -5.78
C ILE A 139 2.73 -5.19 -4.79
N HIS A 140 2.98 -3.90 -4.96
CA HIS A 140 3.92 -3.13 -4.17
C HIS A 140 3.22 -2.08 -3.31
N LEU A 141 3.57 -2.01 -2.04
CA LEU A 141 3.12 -0.96 -1.12
C LEU A 141 4.27 0.01 -0.85
N ILE A 142 4.10 1.27 -1.26
CA ILE A 142 5.08 2.34 -1.06
C ILE A 142 4.60 3.28 0.04
N TYR A 143 5.32 3.32 1.14
CA TYR A 143 5.02 4.13 2.30
C TYR A 143 6.30 4.48 3.07
N THR A 144 6.21 5.44 3.99
CA THR A 144 7.32 5.75 4.91
C THR A 144 7.18 4.94 6.19
N SER A 145 8.17 4.10 6.49
CA SER A 145 8.27 3.41 7.78
C SER A 145 8.70 4.39 8.89
N TYR A 146 8.13 4.21 10.07
CA TYR A 146 8.52 4.95 11.28
C TYR A 146 9.68 4.23 11.97
#